data_ac1cc11d0e0cc0a665a115d921edfaea
#
_entry.id   ac1cc11d0e0cc0a665a115d921edfaea
#
_cell.length_a   1.000
_cell.length_b   1.000
_cell.length_c   1.000
_cell.angle_alpha   90.00
_cell.angle_beta   90.00
_cell.angle_gamma   90.00
#
_symmetry.space_group_name_H-M   'P 1'
#
loop_
_entity.id
_entity.type
_entity.pdbx_description
1 polymer ?
#
loop_
_entity_poly.entity_id
_entity_poly.type
_entity_poly.pdbx_seq_one_letter_code
_entity_poly.pdbx_strand_id
1 'polypeptide(L)'
;TNSTLAGALAASKLNIPIIHVEAGLRSFNRSMPEEINRVVTDHLSSLLFCSSKEGEMQLEKEGITKGVHIVGDIMLDAFKIYGNIAKEKFRLNDILPENLIGNYNLLTIHRPSNTDEKDNLEQIFDAMSFLSTNIVWPLHPRMKSILKDINIPSNVILFEPFSYFEMMIVLAGANKVLTDSG
;
A
#
# COMPACT_ATOMS: atom_id res chain seq x y z
N THR A 1 -4.01 -5.18 10.86
CA THR A 1 -5.45 -4.92 11.08
C THR A 1 -5.84 -5.20 12.52
N ASN A 2 -6.99 -4.68 12.97
CA ASN A 2 -7.53 -5.00 14.30
C ASN A 2 -7.81 -6.51 14.45
N SER A 3 -8.16 -7.19 13.37
CA SER A 3 -8.36 -8.64 13.35
C SER A 3 -7.08 -9.41 13.68
N THR A 4 -5.94 -8.94 13.20
CA THR A 4 -4.62 -9.53 13.49
C THR A 4 -4.33 -9.48 14.98
N LEU A 5 -4.50 -8.30 15.59
CA LEU A 5 -4.33 -8.12 17.03
C LEU A 5 -5.31 -8.98 17.84
N ALA A 6 -6.59 -9.00 17.45
CA ALA A 6 -7.60 -9.81 18.14
C ALA A 6 -7.26 -11.32 18.10
N GLY A 7 -6.84 -11.81 16.92
CA GLY A 7 -6.38 -13.19 16.77
C GLY A 7 -5.15 -13.52 17.62
N ALA A 8 -4.15 -12.63 17.63
CA ALA A 8 -2.94 -12.81 18.43
C ALA A 8 -3.26 -12.81 19.94
N LEU A 9 -4.10 -11.90 20.41
CA LEU A 9 -4.53 -11.85 21.82
C LEU A 9 -5.29 -13.12 22.22
N ALA A 10 -6.23 -13.58 21.39
CA ALA A 10 -6.98 -14.80 21.67
C ALA A 10 -6.06 -16.03 21.72
N ALA A 11 -5.15 -16.18 20.74
CA ALA A 11 -4.19 -17.27 20.69
C ALA A 11 -3.27 -17.27 21.91
N SER A 12 -2.76 -16.09 22.30
CA SER A 12 -1.87 -15.98 23.48
C SER A 12 -2.54 -16.41 24.77
N LYS A 13 -3.85 -16.12 24.96
CA LYS A 13 -4.62 -16.54 26.15
C LYS A 13 -4.88 -18.05 26.19
N LEU A 14 -4.84 -18.70 25.03
CA LEU A 14 -5.01 -20.14 24.89
C LEU A 14 -3.67 -20.90 24.83
N ASN A 15 -2.54 -20.21 25.03
CA ASN A 15 -1.18 -20.73 24.88
C ASN A 15 -0.91 -21.38 23.51
N ILE A 16 -1.54 -20.83 22.45
CA ILE A 16 -1.30 -21.24 21.07
C ILE A 16 -0.12 -20.41 20.53
N PRO A 17 0.94 -21.06 20.01
CA PRO A 17 2.07 -20.35 19.40
C PRO A 17 1.63 -19.47 18.23
N ILE A 18 2.14 -18.24 18.16
CA ILE A 18 1.79 -17.25 17.16
C ILE A 18 2.96 -17.09 16.20
N ILE A 19 2.66 -17.07 14.91
CA ILE A 19 3.59 -16.72 13.84
C ILE A 19 3.12 -15.39 13.25
N HIS A 20 3.99 -14.38 13.29
CA HIS A 20 3.70 -13.08 12.67
C HIS A 20 4.48 -12.93 11.36
N VAL A 21 3.78 -12.77 10.26
CA VAL A 21 4.33 -12.45 8.94
C VAL A 21 4.32 -10.93 8.74
N GLU A 22 5.36 -10.37 8.15
CA GLU A 22 5.64 -8.92 8.06
C GLU A 22 5.95 -8.29 9.43
N ALA A 23 6.67 -9.01 10.27
CA ALA A 23 7.08 -8.59 11.60
C ALA A 23 8.16 -7.49 11.56
N GLY A 24 8.25 -6.71 12.63
CA GLY A 24 9.33 -5.76 12.87
C GLY A 24 9.20 -4.41 12.17
N LEU A 25 8.22 -4.22 11.30
CA LEU A 25 7.99 -2.92 10.66
C LEU A 25 7.44 -1.90 11.67
N ARG A 26 7.91 -0.63 11.59
CA ARG A 26 7.45 0.47 12.45
C ARG A 26 7.24 1.75 11.65
N SER A 27 6.15 2.44 11.95
CA SER A 27 5.90 3.80 11.49
C SER A 27 6.28 4.84 12.53
N PHE A 28 6.47 4.42 13.79
CA PHE A 28 6.69 5.27 14.97
C PHE A 28 5.56 6.29 15.23
N ASN A 29 4.44 6.13 14.56
CA ASN A 29 3.26 6.98 14.73
C ASN A 29 2.16 6.24 15.50
N ARG A 30 2.09 6.47 16.80
CA ARG A 30 1.11 5.83 17.68
C ARG A 30 -0.35 6.26 17.45
N SER A 31 -0.60 7.31 16.66
CA SER A 31 -1.96 7.64 16.25
C SER A 31 -2.50 6.68 15.18
N MET A 32 -1.64 5.89 14.56
CA MET A 32 -2.03 4.85 13.60
C MET A 32 -2.39 3.55 14.35
N PRO A 33 -3.64 3.06 14.24
CA PRO A 33 -4.03 1.79 14.86
C PRO A 33 -3.15 0.60 14.42
N GLU A 34 -2.66 0.63 13.19
CA GLU A 34 -1.78 -0.39 12.61
C GLU A 34 -0.47 -0.49 13.37
N GLU A 35 0.08 0.64 13.84
CA GLU A 35 1.32 0.64 14.60
C GLU A 35 1.15 -0.09 15.93
N ILE A 36 0.06 0.19 16.65
CA ILE A 36 -0.26 -0.48 17.91
C ILE A 36 -0.45 -1.97 17.67
N ASN A 37 -1.23 -2.32 16.64
CA ASN A 37 -1.53 -3.71 16.32
C ASN A 37 -0.25 -4.52 16.06
N ARG A 38 0.67 -3.97 15.28
CA ARG A 38 1.92 -4.60 14.86
C ARG A 38 2.88 -4.77 16.05
N VAL A 39 3.08 -3.72 16.85
CA VAL A 39 3.93 -3.79 18.03
C VAL A 39 3.45 -4.87 19.00
N VAL A 40 2.16 -4.88 19.34
CA VAL A 40 1.60 -5.86 20.28
C VAL A 40 1.66 -7.28 19.73
N THR A 41 1.36 -7.45 18.43
CA THR A 41 1.41 -8.75 17.78
C THR A 41 2.85 -9.31 17.77
N ASP A 42 3.85 -8.48 17.47
CA ASP A 42 5.26 -8.89 17.54
C ASP A 42 5.64 -9.41 18.92
N HIS A 43 5.27 -8.69 19.99
CA HIS A 43 5.59 -9.08 21.37
C HIS A 43 4.86 -10.33 21.85
N LEU A 44 3.75 -10.71 21.22
CA LEU A 44 3.01 -11.93 21.52
C LEU A 44 3.48 -13.14 20.70
N SER A 45 4.29 -12.91 19.65
CA SER A 45 4.62 -13.94 18.68
C SER A 45 5.82 -14.79 19.09
N SER A 46 5.75 -16.07 18.78
CA SER A 46 6.83 -17.04 18.99
C SER A 46 7.79 -17.10 17.80
N LEU A 47 7.28 -16.84 16.58
CA LEU A 47 8.04 -16.73 15.34
C LEU A 47 7.67 -15.42 14.63
N LEU A 48 8.69 -14.73 14.15
CA LEU A 48 8.58 -13.41 13.53
C LEU A 48 9.30 -13.44 12.18
N PHE A 49 8.54 -13.34 11.12
CA PHE A 49 9.05 -13.36 9.75
C PHE A 49 9.15 -11.93 9.24
N CYS A 50 10.37 -11.40 9.21
CA CYS A 50 10.67 -10.05 8.75
C CYS A 50 10.82 -10.02 7.23
N SER A 51 10.25 -9.00 6.60
CA SER A 51 10.42 -8.74 5.17
C SER A 51 11.81 -8.16 4.84
N SER A 52 12.47 -7.52 5.81
CA SER A 52 13.74 -6.85 5.61
C SER A 52 14.63 -6.92 6.85
N LYS A 53 15.89 -6.52 6.67
CA LYS A 53 16.87 -6.42 7.76
C LYS A 53 16.52 -5.30 8.76
N GLU A 54 15.89 -4.24 8.28
CA GLU A 54 15.41 -3.14 9.13
C GLU A 54 14.37 -3.64 10.14
N GLY A 55 13.48 -4.54 9.73
CA GLY A 55 12.51 -5.18 10.62
C GLY A 55 13.18 -6.01 11.70
N GLU A 56 14.16 -6.83 11.33
CA GLU A 56 14.96 -7.62 12.30
C GLU A 56 15.67 -6.70 13.31
N MET A 57 16.37 -5.66 12.82
CA MET A 57 17.08 -4.70 13.68
C MET A 57 16.14 -3.95 14.62
N GLN A 58 14.90 -3.68 14.18
CA GLN A 58 13.92 -3.03 15.03
C GLN A 58 13.43 -3.95 16.15
N LEU A 59 13.17 -5.22 15.85
CA LEU A 59 12.82 -6.22 16.87
C LEU A 59 13.94 -6.39 17.89
N GLU A 60 15.19 -6.42 17.44
CA GLU A 60 16.36 -6.48 18.32
C GLU A 60 16.42 -5.28 19.29
N LYS A 61 16.17 -4.05 18.80
CA LYS A 61 16.08 -2.84 19.64
C LYS A 61 14.97 -2.92 20.68
N GLU A 62 13.90 -3.65 20.39
CA GLU A 62 12.79 -3.90 21.31
C GLU A 62 13.02 -5.11 22.23
N GLY A 63 14.20 -5.75 22.16
CA GLY A 63 14.59 -6.91 22.98
C GLY A 63 14.06 -8.25 22.47
N ILE A 64 13.47 -8.28 21.26
CA ILE A 64 12.97 -9.49 20.62
C ILE A 64 14.06 -10.08 19.74
N THR A 65 14.79 -11.08 20.25
CA THR A 65 15.94 -11.68 19.56
C THR A 65 15.73 -13.15 19.19
N LYS A 66 14.69 -13.78 19.74
CA LYS A 66 14.40 -15.21 19.50
C LYS A 66 13.26 -15.38 18.50
N GLY A 67 13.38 -16.37 17.64
CA GLY A 67 12.34 -16.68 16.65
C GLY A 67 12.23 -15.69 15.51
N VAL A 68 13.20 -14.79 15.33
CA VAL A 68 13.23 -13.77 14.28
C VAL A 68 13.94 -14.36 13.05
N HIS A 69 13.30 -14.22 11.88
CA HIS A 69 13.82 -14.72 10.61
C HIS A 69 13.56 -13.72 9.49
N ILE A 70 14.58 -13.39 8.70
CA ILE A 70 14.42 -12.60 7.48
C ILE A 70 13.98 -13.57 6.37
N VAL A 71 12.78 -13.39 5.84
CA VAL A 71 12.20 -14.29 4.83
C VAL A 71 11.93 -13.58 3.50
N GLY A 72 12.12 -12.26 3.44
CA GLY A 72 11.76 -11.45 2.30
C GLY A 72 10.29 -11.01 2.32
N ASP A 73 9.89 -10.32 1.26
CA ASP A 73 8.56 -9.70 1.14
C ASP A 73 7.65 -10.57 0.27
N ILE A 74 6.61 -11.14 0.88
CA ILE A 74 5.62 -11.97 0.19
C ILE A 74 4.86 -11.20 -0.90
N MET A 75 4.68 -9.88 -0.74
CA MET A 75 4.03 -9.06 -1.76
C MET A 75 4.91 -8.91 -3.00
N LEU A 76 6.23 -8.81 -2.81
CA LEU A 76 7.19 -8.81 -3.91
C LEU A 76 7.19 -10.16 -4.65
N ASP A 77 7.13 -11.27 -3.93
CA ASP A 77 7.04 -12.60 -4.53
C ASP A 77 5.74 -12.78 -5.32
N ALA A 78 4.61 -12.34 -4.74
CA ALA A 78 3.33 -12.32 -5.43
C ALA A 78 3.39 -11.45 -6.69
N PHE A 79 3.98 -10.26 -6.62
CA PHE A 79 4.15 -9.39 -7.78
C PHE A 79 4.98 -10.04 -8.89
N LYS A 80 6.10 -10.71 -8.55
CA LYS A 80 6.95 -11.41 -9.53
C LYS A 80 6.21 -12.56 -10.20
N ILE A 81 5.50 -13.37 -9.43
CA ILE A 81 4.78 -14.56 -9.94
C ILE A 81 3.60 -14.11 -10.81
N TYR A 82 2.72 -13.29 -10.26
CA TYR A 82 1.48 -12.88 -10.92
C TYR A 82 1.70 -11.82 -12.00
N GLY A 83 2.79 -11.04 -11.94
CA GLY A 83 3.13 -10.07 -12.96
C GLY A 83 3.38 -10.71 -14.33
N ASN A 84 3.96 -11.91 -14.38
CA ASN A 84 4.12 -12.66 -15.63
C ASN A 84 2.75 -13.13 -16.16
N ILE A 85 1.89 -13.65 -15.31
CA ILE A 85 0.53 -14.07 -15.68
C ILE A 85 -0.30 -12.85 -16.14
N ALA A 86 -0.13 -11.70 -15.50
CA ALA A 86 -0.80 -10.47 -15.92
C ALA A 86 -0.40 -10.05 -17.34
N LYS A 87 0.91 -10.07 -17.65
CA LYS A 87 1.45 -9.72 -19.00
C LYS A 87 0.97 -10.67 -20.10
N GLU A 88 0.68 -11.93 -19.79
CA GLU A 88 0.13 -12.89 -20.74
C GLU A 88 -1.34 -12.64 -21.04
N LYS A 89 -2.11 -12.18 -20.04
CA LYS A 89 -3.57 -12.07 -20.11
C LYS A 89 -4.07 -10.67 -20.43
N PHE A 90 -3.33 -9.63 -20.08
CA PHE A 90 -3.74 -8.24 -20.20
C PHE A 90 -2.74 -7.42 -20.97
N ARG A 91 -3.23 -6.51 -21.80
CA ARG A 91 -2.42 -5.52 -22.50
C ARG A 91 -2.79 -4.12 -22.01
N LEU A 92 -1.81 -3.24 -21.89
CA LEU A 92 -2.03 -1.87 -21.42
C LEU A 92 -3.03 -1.13 -22.31
N ASN A 93 -3.03 -1.38 -23.62
CA ASN A 93 -3.96 -0.79 -24.58
C ASN A 93 -5.42 -1.24 -24.40
N ASP A 94 -5.66 -2.36 -23.71
CA ASP A 94 -7.02 -2.81 -23.39
C ASP A 94 -7.56 -2.15 -22.12
N ILE A 95 -6.66 -1.53 -21.33
CA ILE A 95 -6.98 -0.94 -20.02
C ILE A 95 -7.00 0.60 -20.10
N LEU A 96 -6.02 1.18 -20.77
CA LEU A 96 -5.90 2.64 -20.90
C LEU A 96 -6.06 3.09 -22.35
N PRO A 97 -6.63 4.29 -22.56
CA PRO A 97 -6.67 4.94 -23.89
C PRO A 97 -5.28 5.10 -24.51
N GLU A 98 -5.19 4.99 -25.81
CA GLU A 98 -3.93 5.00 -26.56
C GLU A 98 -3.09 6.27 -26.31
N ASN A 99 -3.74 7.43 -26.15
CA ASN A 99 -3.07 8.69 -25.88
C ASN A 99 -2.37 8.76 -24.50
N LEU A 100 -2.61 7.82 -23.62
CA LEU A 100 -1.93 7.70 -22.32
C LEU A 100 -0.74 6.76 -22.38
N ILE A 101 -0.71 5.85 -23.34
CA ILE A 101 0.33 4.81 -23.40
C ILE A 101 1.73 5.44 -23.50
N GLY A 102 2.61 5.07 -22.57
CA GLY A 102 3.98 5.58 -22.50
C GLY A 102 4.13 7.01 -21.95
N ASN A 103 3.03 7.68 -21.61
CA ASN A 103 3.08 9.07 -21.12
C ASN A 103 2.10 9.32 -19.97
N TYR A 104 2.22 8.57 -18.88
CA TYR A 104 1.45 8.82 -17.66
C TYR A 104 2.24 8.47 -16.39
N ASN A 105 1.84 9.11 -15.31
CA ASN A 105 2.18 8.73 -13.95
C ASN A 105 0.97 8.05 -13.31
N LEU A 106 1.19 7.07 -12.45
CA LEU A 106 0.12 6.41 -11.69
C LEU A 106 0.00 7.07 -10.32
N LEU A 107 -1.22 7.45 -9.93
CA LEU A 107 -1.52 8.00 -8.61
C LEU A 107 -2.29 6.98 -7.78
N THR A 108 -1.86 6.79 -6.53
CA THR A 108 -2.61 6.06 -5.51
C THR A 108 -2.62 6.85 -4.20
N ILE A 109 -3.77 7.40 -3.83
CA ILE A 109 -3.99 8.09 -2.56
C ILE A 109 -5.13 7.39 -1.83
N HIS A 110 -4.89 6.97 -0.60
CA HIS A 110 -5.87 6.23 0.20
C HIS A 110 -5.78 6.49 1.70
N ARG A 111 -4.76 7.20 2.20
CA ARG A 111 -4.67 7.52 3.63
C ARG A 111 -5.72 8.55 4.03
N PRO A 112 -6.48 8.32 5.13
CA PRO A 112 -7.50 9.25 5.60
C PRO A 112 -6.96 10.68 5.79
N SER A 113 -5.72 10.83 6.28
CA SER A 113 -5.08 12.14 6.45
C SER A 113 -4.98 12.96 5.15
N ASN A 114 -4.94 12.29 3.99
CA ASN A 114 -4.86 12.95 2.70
C ASN A 114 -6.22 13.02 1.98
N THR A 115 -7.11 12.06 2.25
CA THR A 115 -8.37 11.92 1.53
C THR A 115 -9.55 12.56 2.26
N ASP A 116 -9.52 12.60 3.59
CA ASP A 116 -10.64 13.08 4.41
C ASP A 116 -10.49 14.58 4.75
N GLU A 117 -9.27 15.14 4.56
CA GLU A 117 -8.97 16.56 4.75
C GLU A 117 -8.92 17.26 3.38
N LYS A 118 -9.91 18.10 3.12
CA LYS A 118 -10.06 18.80 1.83
C LYS A 118 -8.82 19.62 1.45
N ASP A 119 -8.26 20.36 2.41
CA ASP A 119 -7.10 21.24 2.17
C ASP A 119 -5.86 20.43 1.75
N ASN A 120 -5.65 19.23 2.33
CA ASN A 120 -4.54 18.38 1.95
C ASN A 120 -4.70 17.84 0.53
N LEU A 121 -5.91 17.45 0.17
CA LEU A 121 -6.19 16.93 -1.17
C LEU A 121 -6.08 18.04 -2.24
N GLU A 122 -6.52 19.27 -1.93
CA GLU A 122 -6.35 20.44 -2.80
C GLU A 122 -4.87 20.77 -3.02
N GLN A 123 -4.04 20.75 -1.96
CA GLN A 123 -2.59 20.93 -2.08
C GLN A 123 -1.92 19.85 -2.95
N ILE A 124 -2.35 18.60 -2.82
CA ILE A 124 -1.87 17.52 -3.67
C ILE A 124 -2.24 17.80 -5.14
N PHE A 125 -3.46 18.20 -5.42
CA PHE A 125 -3.88 18.53 -6.78
C PHE A 125 -3.17 19.77 -7.34
N ASP A 126 -2.97 20.80 -6.53
CA ASP A 126 -2.18 21.95 -6.93
C ASP A 126 -0.77 21.54 -7.35
N ALA A 127 -0.10 20.70 -6.55
CA ALA A 127 1.21 20.16 -6.90
C ALA A 127 1.18 19.34 -8.21
N MET A 128 0.12 18.56 -8.44
CA MET A 128 -0.05 17.78 -9.66
C MET A 128 -0.30 18.64 -10.90
N SER A 129 -0.94 19.79 -10.75
CA SER A 129 -1.22 20.71 -11.86
C SER A 129 0.05 21.24 -12.55
N PHE A 130 1.18 21.27 -11.83
CA PHE A 130 2.49 21.65 -12.39
C PHE A 130 3.17 20.55 -13.21
N LEU A 131 2.65 19.33 -13.18
CA LEU A 131 3.23 18.22 -13.94
C LEU A 131 2.71 18.28 -15.40
N SER A 132 3.63 18.21 -16.35
CA SER A 132 3.29 18.17 -17.79
C SER A 132 2.79 16.80 -18.26
N THR A 133 2.89 15.77 -17.39
CA THR A 133 2.52 14.38 -17.70
C THR A 133 1.10 14.11 -17.20
N ASN A 134 0.35 13.32 -17.93
CA ASN A 134 -0.95 12.83 -17.49
C ASN A 134 -0.81 11.97 -16.22
N ILE A 135 -1.80 12.02 -15.36
CA ILE A 135 -1.87 11.28 -14.11
C ILE A 135 -3.08 10.37 -14.16
N VAL A 136 -2.85 9.07 -14.20
CA VAL A 136 -3.88 8.04 -14.12
C VAL A 136 -4.18 7.78 -12.65
N TRP A 137 -5.43 7.99 -12.24
CA TRP A 137 -5.86 7.75 -10.88
C TRP A 137 -7.04 6.79 -10.81
N PRO A 138 -6.81 5.49 -10.48
CA PRO A 138 -7.89 4.55 -10.17
C PRO A 138 -8.55 4.96 -8.86
N LEU A 139 -9.81 5.38 -8.94
CA LEU A 139 -10.51 6.04 -7.86
C LEU A 139 -11.31 5.04 -7.02
N HIS A 140 -10.99 4.95 -5.73
CA HIS A 140 -11.82 4.17 -4.81
C HIS A 140 -13.23 4.77 -4.72
N PRO A 141 -14.32 3.97 -4.71
CA PRO A 141 -15.69 4.47 -4.73
C PRO A 141 -16.03 5.53 -3.68
N ARG A 142 -15.44 5.42 -2.47
CA ARG A 142 -15.63 6.41 -1.40
C ARG A 142 -15.17 7.82 -1.78
N MET A 143 -14.19 7.93 -2.68
CA MET A 143 -13.63 9.22 -3.11
C MET A 143 -14.59 10.02 -3.99
N LYS A 144 -15.53 9.37 -4.67
CA LYS A 144 -16.49 10.03 -5.57
C LYS A 144 -17.32 11.10 -4.86
N SER A 145 -17.64 10.89 -3.58
CA SER A 145 -18.37 11.90 -2.78
C SER A 145 -17.48 13.06 -2.32
N ILE A 146 -16.22 12.79 -2.02
CA ILE A 146 -15.25 13.77 -1.53
C ILE A 146 -14.85 14.74 -2.66
N LEU A 147 -14.69 14.22 -3.88
CA LEU A 147 -14.23 14.99 -5.03
C LEU A 147 -15.30 15.92 -5.65
N LYS A 148 -16.55 15.86 -5.21
CA LYS A 148 -17.63 16.69 -5.78
C LYS A 148 -17.38 18.19 -5.71
N ASP A 149 -16.71 18.63 -4.64
CA ASP A 149 -16.46 20.04 -4.33
C ASP A 149 -14.97 20.42 -4.46
N ILE A 150 -14.20 19.61 -5.19
CA ILE A 150 -12.75 19.81 -5.38
C ILE A 150 -12.46 19.99 -6.87
N ASN A 151 -11.66 21.01 -7.20
CA ASN A 151 -11.21 21.23 -8.56
C ASN A 151 -10.09 20.23 -8.91
N ILE A 152 -10.39 19.34 -9.84
CA ILE A 152 -9.43 18.31 -10.30
C ILE A 152 -8.66 18.89 -11.50
N PRO A 153 -7.32 18.91 -11.48
CA PRO A 153 -6.52 19.38 -12.60
C PRO A 153 -6.79 18.58 -13.88
N SER A 154 -6.74 19.24 -15.03
CA SER A 154 -7.07 18.63 -16.33
C SER A 154 -6.15 17.49 -16.75
N ASN A 155 -4.94 17.43 -16.19
CA ASN A 155 -3.99 16.34 -16.39
C ASN A 155 -4.21 15.14 -15.46
N VAL A 156 -5.14 15.21 -14.50
CA VAL A 156 -5.54 14.08 -13.64
C VAL A 156 -6.76 13.40 -14.24
N ILE A 157 -6.58 12.18 -14.67
CA ILE A 157 -7.59 11.38 -15.35
C ILE A 157 -8.07 10.27 -14.41
N LEU A 158 -9.36 10.33 -14.08
CA LEU A 158 -9.99 9.39 -13.15
C LEU A 158 -10.40 8.11 -13.87
N PHE A 159 -10.11 6.99 -13.25
CA PHE A 159 -10.53 5.66 -13.68
C PHE A 159 -11.35 4.97 -12.59
N GLU A 160 -12.20 4.03 -12.97
CA GLU A 160 -12.75 3.07 -12.02
C GLU A 160 -11.61 2.20 -11.46
N PRO A 161 -11.80 1.57 -10.28
CA PRO A 161 -10.77 0.72 -9.69
C PRO A 161 -10.37 -0.39 -10.66
N PHE A 162 -9.07 -0.55 -10.88
CA PHE A 162 -8.54 -1.66 -11.65
C PHE A 162 -8.58 -2.96 -10.83
N SER A 163 -8.76 -4.08 -11.52
CA SER A 163 -8.51 -5.39 -10.93
C SER A 163 -7.02 -5.54 -10.56
N TYR A 164 -6.68 -6.54 -9.75
CA TYR A 164 -5.30 -6.76 -9.32
C TYR A 164 -4.33 -6.92 -10.50
N PHE A 165 -4.71 -7.66 -11.54
CA PHE A 165 -3.86 -7.87 -12.72
C PHE A 165 -3.78 -6.62 -13.60
N GLU A 166 -4.88 -5.93 -13.81
CA GLU A 166 -4.88 -4.65 -14.54
C GLU A 166 -4.00 -3.63 -13.84
N MET A 167 -4.10 -3.53 -12.50
CA MET A 167 -3.25 -2.64 -11.72
C MET A 167 -1.75 -2.96 -11.88
N MET A 168 -1.38 -4.25 -11.93
CA MET A 168 0.02 -4.65 -12.21
C MET A 168 0.50 -4.16 -13.58
N ILE A 169 -0.35 -4.24 -14.60
CA ILE A 169 -0.01 -3.80 -15.96
C ILE A 169 0.10 -2.28 -16.02
N VAL A 170 -0.85 -1.56 -15.41
CA VAL A 170 -0.83 -0.09 -15.33
C VAL A 170 0.36 0.40 -14.53
N LEU A 171 0.69 -0.26 -13.41
CA LEU A 171 1.87 0.05 -12.60
C LEU A 171 3.17 -0.14 -13.38
N ALA A 172 3.28 -1.24 -14.11
CA ALA A 172 4.47 -1.57 -14.91
C ALA A 172 4.68 -0.62 -16.11
N GLY A 173 3.60 -0.03 -16.63
CA GLY A 173 3.65 0.92 -17.75
C GLY A 173 3.78 2.39 -17.35
N ALA A 174 3.69 2.70 -16.05
CA ALA A 174 3.77 4.08 -15.56
C ALA A 174 5.20 4.63 -15.59
N ASN A 175 5.36 5.91 -15.92
CA ASN A 175 6.66 6.59 -15.84
C ASN A 175 7.11 6.77 -14.39
N LYS A 176 6.17 7.10 -13.51
CA LYS A 176 6.38 7.25 -12.05
C LYS A 176 5.13 6.80 -11.31
N VAL A 177 5.32 6.44 -10.05
CA VAL A 177 4.23 6.18 -9.11
C VAL A 177 4.23 7.29 -8.07
N LEU A 178 3.08 7.94 -7.92
CA LEU A 178 2.81 8.94 -6.90
C LEU A 178 1.91 8.26 -5.87
N THR A 179 2.39 8.11 -4.63
CA THR A 179 1.67 7.32 -3.63
C THR A 179 1.88 7.88 -2.23
N ASP A 180 0.87 7.75 -1.39
CA ASP A 180 0.95 7.98 0.05
C ASP A 180 1.18 6.69 0.84
N SER A 181 1.30 5.56 0.14
CA SER A 181 1.68 4.26 0.69
C SER A 181 3.19 4.10 0.68
N GLY A 182 3.76 3.75 1.79
CA GLY A 182 5.18 3.41 1.91
C GLY A 182 5.36 1.92 2.01
#